data_d39027ab409980221de01f999690bfc8
#
_entry.id   d39027ab409980221de01f999690bfc8
#
_cell.length_a   1.000
_cell.length_b   1.000
_cell.length_c   1.000
_cell.angle_alpha   90.00
_cell.angle_beta   90.00
_cell.angle_gamma   90.00
#
_symmetry.space_group_name_H-M   'P 1'
#
loop_
_entity.id
_entity.type
_entity.pdbx_description
1 polymer ?
#
loop_
_entity_poly.entity_id
_entity_poly.type
_entity_poly.pdbx_seq_one_letter_code
_entity_poly.pdbx_strand_id
1 'polypeptide(L)' 'MSNKTDRDLQEAYDDLFRYTLIMGVKFNWQIIAATLVTIGLRLYKTVLDDEGFENMTDSITESYKHIEPYKDQKLH' A
#
# COMPACT_ATOMS: atom_id res chain seq x y z
N MET A 1 -20.49 6.77 9.89
CA MET A 1 -20.01 5.47 9.80
C MET A 1 -19.92 5.00 8.39
N SER A 2 -18.81 4.62 7.95
CA SER A 2 -18.72 4.24 6.57
C SER A 2 -18.31 2.79 6.44
N ASN A 3 -19.25 1.93 6.73
CA ASN A 3 -19.04 0.50 6.58
C ASN A 3 -18.65 0.14 5.17
N LYS A 4 -19.21 0.88 4.18
CA LYS A 4 -18.87 0.62 2.80
C LYS A 4 -17.40 0.93 2.54
N THR A 5 -16.93 2.06 3.06
CA THR A 5 -15.52 2.43 2.88
C THR A 5 -14.60 1.41 3.54
N ASP A 6 -14.96 0.96 4.74
CA ASP A 6 -14.15 -0.04 5.43
C ASP A 6 -14.11 -1.35 4.65
N ARG A 7 -15.25 -1.76 4.10
CA ARG A 7 -15.28 -2.98 3.29
C ARG A 7 -14.50 -2.83 2.00
N ASP A 8 -14.58 -1.65 1.38
CA ASP A 8 -13.83 -1.42 0.16
C ASP A 8 -12.34 -1.49 0.42
N LEU A 9 -11.89 -0.91 1.52
CA LEU A 9 -10.48 -0.97 1.90
C LEU A 9 -10.03 -2.40 2.13
N GLN A 10 -10.84 -3.17 2.85
CA GLN A 10 -10.49 -4.55 3.14
C GLN A 10 -10.46 -5.38 1.86
N GLU A 11 -11.45 -5.19 1.02
CA GLU A 11 -11.54 -5.94 -0.21
C GLU A 11 -10.39 -5.59 -1.16
N ALA A 12 -10.09 -4.30 -1.27
CA ALA A 12 -8.97 -3.87 -2.10
C ALA A 12 -7.66 -4.42 -1.57
N TYR A 13 -7.49 -4.40 -0.25
CA TYR A 13 -6.27 -4.95 0.35
C TYR A 13 -6.14 -6.43 0.04
N ASP A 14 -7.23 -7.17 0.23
CA ASP A 14 -7.19 -8.62 0.00
C ASP A 14 -6.83 -8.94 -1.45
N ASP A 15 -7.42 -8.21 -2.39
CA ASP A 15 -7.16 -8.44 -3.81
C ASP A 15 -5.73 -8.09 -4.17
N LEU A 16 -5.26 -6.93 -3.72
CA LEU A 16 -3.91 -6.51 -4.03
C LEU A 16 -2.88 -7.40 -3.36
N PHE A 17 -3.15 -7.82 -2.13
CA PHE A 17 -2.22 -8.69 -1.44
C PHE A 17 -2.10 -10.04 -2.15
N ARG A 18 -3.23 -10.57 -2.58
CA ARG A 18 -3.22 -11.85 -3.32
C ARG A 18 -2.40 -11.72 -4.60
N TYR A 19 -2.59 -10.62 -5.30
CA TYR A 19 -1.84 -10.36 -6.51
C TYR A 19 -0.36 -10.19 -6.23
N THR A 20 -0.06 -9.50 -5.13
CA THR A 20 1.31 -9.30 -4.70
C THR A 20 2.02 -10.63 -4.45
N LEU A 21 1.32 -11.57 -3.82
CA LEU A 21 1.90 -12.89 -3.59
C LEU A 21 2.22 -13.60 -4.90
N ILE A 22 1.35 -13.45 -5.89
CA ILE A 22 1.60 -14.02 -7.21
C ILE A 22 2.84 -13.40 -7.84
N MET A 23 2.99 -12.09 -7.71
CA MET A 23 4.15 -11.40 -8.26
C MET A 23 5.44 -11.88 -7.62
N GLY A 24 5.37 -12.31 -6.38
CA GLY A 24 6.55 -12.80 -5.67
C GLY A 24 7.17 -14.03 -6.29
N VAL A 25 6.47 -14.71 -7.20
CA VAL A 25 7.04 -15.82 -7.94
C VAL A 25 8.07 -15.33 -8.96
N LYS A 26 7.88 -14.12 -9.49
CA LYS A 26 8.74 -13.59 -10.55
C LYS A 26 9.75 -12.58 -10.05
N PHE A 27 9.42 -11.81 -9.05
CA PHE A 27 10.23 -10.67 -8.63
C PHE A 27 10.53 -10.78 -7.14
N ASN A 28 11.67 -10.25 -6.72
CA ASN A 28 11.95 -10.24 -5.30
C ASN A 28 11.07 -9.21 -4.61
N TRP A 29 10.94 -9.38 -3.29
CA TRP A 29 10.00 -8.57 -2.52
C TRP A 29 10.39 -7.11 -2.48
N GLN A 30 11.66 -6.80 -2.57
CA GLN A 30 12.11 -5.41 -2.54
C GLN A 30 11.66 -4.68 -3.80
N ILE A 31 11.76 -5.33 -4.95
CA ILE A 31 11.31 -4.74 -6.20
C ILE A 31 9.80 -4.53 -6.16
N ILE A 32 9.07 -5.52 -5.65
CA ILE A 32 7.62 -5.42 -5.57
C ILE A 32 7.24 -4.26 -4.65
N ALA A 33 7.89 -4.16 -3.50
CA ALA A 33 7.56 -3.11 -2.55
C ALA A 33 7.82 -1.73 -3.14
N ALA A 34 8.96 -1.55 -3.79
CA ALA A 34 9.29 -0.27 -4.40
C ALA A 34 8.27 0.11 -5.47
N THR A 35 7.85 -0.87 -6.24
CA THR A 35 6.88 -0.64 -7.31
C THR A 35 5.51 -0.26 -6.72
N LEU A 36 5.08 -0.95 -5.67
CA LEU A 36 3.79 -0.64 -5.04
C LEU A 36 3.79 0.77 -4.46
N VAL A 37 4.88 1.16 -3.82
CA VAL A 37 4.98 2.52 -3.25
C VAL A 37 4.91 3.55 -4.37
N THR A 38 5.64 3.29 -5.47
CA THR A 38 5.65 4.22 -6.59
C THR A 38 4.25 4.37 -7.18
N ILE A 39 3.57 3.26 -7.40
CA ILE A 39 2.22 3.32 -7.96
C ILE A 39 1.30 4.06 -7.01
N GLY A 40 1.38 3.75 -5.72
CA GLY A 40 0.52 4.40 -4.74
C GLY A 40 0.74 5.90 -4.69
N LEU A 41 1.99 6.34 -4.69
CA LEU A 41 2.28 7.77 -4.65
C LEU A 41 1.80 8.48 -5.91
N ARG A 42 1.94 7.84 -7.05
CA ARG A 42 1.47 8.45 -8.30
C ARG A 42 -0.05 8.56 -8.32
N LEU A 43 -0.75 7.58 -7.76
CA LEU A 43 -2.19 7.68 -7.65
C LEU A 43 -2.60 8.83 -6.74
N TYR A 44 -1.95 8.98 -5.60
CA TYR A 44 -2.24 10.11 -4.73
C TYR A 44 -1.97 11.43 -5.44
N LYS A 45 -0.86 11.51 -6.15
CA LYS A 45 -0.53 12.75 -6.87
C LYS A 45 -1.57 13.06 -7.93
N THR A 46 -2.19 12.03 -8.48
CA THR A 46 -3.19 12.21 -9.52
C THR A 46 -4.53 12.69 -8.96
N VAL A 47 -4.93 12.19 -7.80
CA VAL A 47 -6.27 12.44 -7.29
C VAL A 47 -6.32 13.53 -6.23
N LEU A 48 -5.19 13.94 -5.69
CA LEU A 48 -5.15 14.98 -4.65
C LEU A 48 -4.53 16.24 -5.22
N ASP A 49 -4.94 17.40 -4.67
CA ASP A 49 -4.24 18.63 -5.00
C ASP A 49 -2.90 18.65 -4.25
N ASP A 50 -2.13 19.72 -4.48
CA ASP A 50 -0.79 19.78 -3.90
C ASP A 50 -0.80 19.73 -2.38
N GLU A 51 -1.72 20.45 -1.77
CA GLU A 51 -1.81 20.46 -0.32
C GLU A 51 -2.24 19.10 0.21
N GLY A 52 -3.22 18.48 -0.44
CA GLY A 52 -3.67 17.15 -0.04
C GLY A 52 -2.58 16.12 -0.18
N PHE A 53 -1.80 16.20 -1.25
CA PHE A 53 -0.70 15.27 -1.45
C PHE A 53 0.36 15.43 -0.36
N GLU A 54 0.70 16.67 -0.04
CA GLU A 54 1.68 16.93 1.00
C GLU A 54 1.20 16.42 2.35
N ASN A 55 -0.06 16.66 2.68
CA ASN A 55 -0.63 16.16 3.92
C ASN A 55 -0.63 14.63 3.96
N MET A 56 -0.92 14.01 2.84
CA MET A 56 -0.93 12.55 2.79
C MET A 56 0.47 11.98 2.97
N THR A 57 1.47 12.57 2.33
CA THR A 57 2.83 12.07 2.49
C THR A 57 3.33 12.27 3.91
N ASP A 58 2.93 13.36 4.57
CA ASP A 58 3.27 13.56 5.97
C ASP A 58 2.64 12.48 6.85
N SER A 59 1.38 12.15 6.58
CA SER A 59 0.69 11.10 7.33
C SER A 59 1.37 9.75 7.14
N ILE A 60 1.77 9.45 5.92
CA ILE A 60 2.46 8.19 5.63
C ILE A 60 3.78 8.12 6.38
N THR A 61 4.52 9.23 6.37
CA THR A 61 5.80 9.29 7.07
C THR A 61 5.60 9.03 8.56
N GLU A 62 4.57 9.63 9.15
CA GLU A 62 4.28 9.42 10.56
C GLU A 62 3.90 7.97 10.83
N SER A 63 3.19 7.34 9.90
CA SER A 63 2.75 5.96 10.06
C SER A 63 3.88 4.95 10.04
N TYR A 64 5.03 5.30 9.49
CA TYR A 64 6.16 4.37 9.42
C TYR A 64 6.52 3.79 10.78
N LYS A 65 6.33 4.57 11.82
CA LYS A 65 6.73 4.15 13.16
C LYS A 65 5.88 3.00 13.68
N HIS A 66 4.75 2.76 13.05
CA HIS A 66 3.79 1.77 13.52
C HIS A 66 3.61 0.60 12.58
N ILE A 67 4.39 0.57 11.49
CA ILE A 67 4.29 -0.51 10.52
C ILE A 67 5.06 -1.71 11.03
N GLU A 68 4.42 -2.87 10.99
CA GLU A 68 5.05 -4.11 11.37
C GLU A 68 5.21 -5.00 10.14
N PRO A 69 6.32 -5.72 10.06
CA PRO A 69 6.51 -6.62 8.93
C PRO A 69 5.57 -7.81 9.01
N TYR A 70 5.33 -8.41 7.87
CA TYR A 70 4.59 -9.67 7.85
C TYR A 70 5.42 -10.74 8.53
N LYS A 71 4.74 -11.56 9.30
CA LYS A 71 5.39 -12.67 9.98
C LYS A 71 5.20 -13.99 9.25
N ASP A 72 4.47 -13.94 8.16
CA ASP A 72 4.23 -15.12 7.36
C ASP A 72 5.52 -15.54 6.65
N GLN A 73 5.88 -16.80 6.82
CA GLN A 73 7.12 -17.31 6.24
C GLN A 73 7.09 -17.37 4.73
N LYS A 74 5.92 -17.26 4.12
CA LYS A 74 5.83 -17.25 2.67
C LYS A 74 6.58 -16.08 2.06
N LEU A 75 6.84 -15.05 2.85
CA LEU A 75 7.50 -13.85 2.37
C LEU A 75 9.00 -13.86 2.59
N HIS A 76 9.55 -14.98 2.98
CA HIS A 76 11.00 -15.09 3.22
C HIS A 76 11.69 -16.11 2.31
#